data_13490fc80da57cff8b20334d13754b88
#
_entry.id   13490fc80da57cff8b20334d13754b88
#
_cell.length_a   1.000
_cell.length_b   1.000
_cell.length_c   1.000
_cell.angle_alpha   90.00
_cell.angle_beta   90.00
_cell.angle_gamma   90.00
#
_symmetry.space_group_name_H-M   'P 1'
#
loop_
_entity.id
_entity.type
_entity.pdbx_description
1 polymer ?
#
loop_
_entity_poly.entity_id
_entity_poly.type
_entity_poly.pdbx_seq_one_letter_code
_entity_poly.pdbx_strand_id
1 'polypeptide(L)'
;MLMEERIRRASGVMARHGAASRIFKIQGGDSAGDYLLMNLFNSFSAASSTFQKMSADPELAKLFMERALNPAGDITGPDIFRSVYGEPPEKPSPILIGRGYHVPRGKVKDMLAMAPELEALFKKVDSSIGVVMPVIAADHEMMYITYRFTSMDHMGSALDTMVENQDFQNLITKANELGTLKMSRMMSLM
;
A
#
# COMPACT_ATOMS: atom_id res chain seq x y z
N MET A 1 -1.05 10.58 20.02
CA MET A 1 -2.13 9.67 20.46
C MET A 1 -1.58 8.25 20.66
N LEU A 2 -2.19 7.46 21.54
CA LEU A 2 -1.65 6.14 21.93
C LEU A 2 -1.41 5.18 20.76
N MET A 3 -2.33 5.10 19.79
CA MET A 3 -2.16 4.27 18.59
C MET A 3 -0.94 4.70 17.77
N GLU A 4 -0.77 5.99 17.56
CA GLU A 4 0.36 6.53 16.80
C GLU A 4 1.71 6.23 17.46
N GLU A 5 1.79 6.40 18.77
CA GLU A 5 3.00 6.05 19.54
C GLU A 5 3.34 4.57 19.37
N ARG A 6 2.35 3.68 19.51
CA ARG A 6 2.57 2.24 19.41
C ARG A 6 2.95 1.78 18.00
N ILE A 7 2.33 2.34 16.95
CA ILE A 7 2.68 1.98 15.58
C ILE A 7 4.08 2.45 15.22
N ARG A 8 4.53 3.62 15.73
CA ARG A 8 5.90 4.09 15.58
C ARG A 8 6.91 3.16 16.26
N ARG A 9 6.61 2.68 17.46
CA ARG A 9 7.44 1.68 18.17
C ARG A 9 7.47 0.36 17.40
N ALA A 10 6.34 -0.14 16.93
CA ALA A 10 6.27 -1.36 16.11
C ALA A 10 7.09 -1.21 14.83
N SER A 11 6.96 -0.08 14.12
CA SER A 11 7.77 0.24 12.94
C SER A 11 9.27 0.24 13.27
N GLY A 12 9.67 0.81 14.41
CA GLY A 12 11.05 0.79 14.88
C GLY A 12 11.59 -0.62 15.14
N VAL A 13 10.78 -1.52 15.71
CA VAL A 13 11.14 -2.94 15.86
C VAL A 13 11.37 -3.58 14.50
N MET A 14 10.42 -3.39 13.55
CA MET A 14 10.54 -3.93 12.19
C MET A 14 11.82 -3.46 11.49
N ALA A 15 12.11 -2.16 11.58
CA ALA A 15 13.28 -1.55 10.96
C ALA A 15 14.61 -2.07 11.55
N ARG A 16 14.69 -2.26 12.87
CA ARG A 16 15.89 -2.85 13.52
C ARG A 16 16.21 -4.25 13.02
N HIS A 17 15.19 -5.00 12.60
CA HIS A 17 15.36 -6.37 12.10
C HIS A 17 15.42 -6.47 10.57
N GLY A 18 15.53 -5.33 9.85
CA GLY A 18 15.86 -5.28 8.43
C GLY A 18 14.69 -4.97 7.49
N ALA A 19 13.53 -4.57 8.01
CA ALA A 19 12.43 -4.08 7.17
C ALA A 19 12.66 -2.61 6.77
N ALA A 20 12.37 -2.25 5.51
CA ALA A 20 12.14 -0.84 5.15
C ALA A 20 10.70 -0.48 5.56
N SER A 21 10.55 -0.05 6.81
CA SER A 21 9.26 0.18 7.44
C SER A 21 8.74 1.59 7.15
N ARG A 22 7.47 1.71 6.80
CA ARG A 22 6.79 2.97 6.46
C ARG A 22 5.42 3.00 7.12
N ILE A 23 5.07 4.13 7.73
CA ILE A 23 3.76 4.34 8.34
C ILE A 23 3.01 5.37 7.50
N PHE A 24 1.79 5.05 7.13
CA PHE A 24 0.88 5.97 6.46
C PHE A 24 -0.35 6.19 7.31
N LYS A 25 -0.84 7.43 7.33
CA LYS A 25 -2.17 7.76 7.82
C LYS A 25 -3.13 7.81 6.64
N ILE A 26 -4.28 7.15 6.76
CA ILE A 26 -5.33 7.20 5.76
C ILE A 26 -6.13 8.48 5.98
N GLN A 27 -6.06 9.40 5.00
CA GLN A 27 -6.65 10.72 5.10
C GLN A 27 -8.06 10.79 4.51
N GLY A 28 -8.40 9.86 3.60
CA GLY A 28 -9.70 9.84 2.96
C GLY A 28 -9.97 8.52 2.23
N GLY A 29 -11.25 8.26 1.94
CA GLY A 29 -11.73 7.02 1.34
C GLY A 29 -11.91 5.90 2.37
N ASP A 30 -11.73 4.67 1.93
CA ASP A 30 -11.90 3.50 2.79
C ASP A 30 -10.92 3.51 3.97
N SER A 31 -11.44 3.27 5.17
CA SER A 31 -10.70 3.28 6.44
C SER A 31 -10.07 4.63 6.79
N ALA A 32 -10.70 5.75 6.40
CA ALA A 32 -10.22 7.09 6.75
C ALA A 32 -10.08 7.25 8.26
N GLY A 33 -8.92 7.76 8.70
CA GLY A 33 -8.55 7.87 10.11
C GLY A 33 -7.64 6.77 10.63
N ASP A 34 -7.57 5.62 9.93
CA ASP A 34 -6.71 4.50 10.28
C ASP A 34 -5.24 4.73 9.90
N TYR A 35 -4.39 3.83 10.38
CA TYR A 35 -2.98 3.78 10.06
C TYR A 35 -2.65 2.51 9.29
N LEU A 36 -1.75 2.62 8.32
CA LEU A 36 -1.21 1.49 7.57
C LEU A 36 0.31 1.38 7.83
N LEU A 37 0.73 0.26 8.42
CA LEU A 37 2.15 -0.07 8.57
C LEU A 37 2.57 -0.98 7.40
N MET A 38 3.43 -0.46 6.53
CA MET A 38 3.99 -1.18 5.40
C MET A 38 5.45 -1.54 5.68
N ASN A 39 5.79 -2.80 5.50
CA ASN A 39 7.16 -3.30 5.63
C ASN A 39 7.60 -3.88 4.29
N LEU A 40 8.67 -3.33 3.72
CA LEU A 40 9.22 -3.75 2.43
C LEU A 40 10.46 -4.60 2.65
N PHE A 41 10.60 -5.64 1.86
CA PHE A 41 11.71 -6.58 1.88
C PHE A 41 12.16 -6.92 0.46
N ASN A 42 13.44 -7.20 0.29
CA ASN A 42 13.99 -7.60 -1.01
C ASN A 42 13.62 -9.04 -1.41
N SER A 43 13.13 -9.84 -0.47
CA SER A 43 12.68 -11.22 -0.71
C SER A 43 11.78 -11.73 0.40
N PHE A 44 11.03 -12.78 0.13
CA PHE A 44 10.26 -13.49 1.16
C PHE A 44 11.15 -14.14 2.21
N SER A 45 12.36 -14.61 1.85
CA SER A 45 13.33 -15.14 2.80
C SER A 45 13.80 -14.07 3.78
N ALA A 46 14.05 -12.83 3.30
CA ALA A 46 14.40 -11.70 4.16
C ALA A 46 13.24 -11.34 5.08
N ALA A 47 12.01 -11.32 4.57
CA ALA A 47 10.82 -11.09 5.37
C ALA A 47 10.67 -12.15 6.47
N SER A 48 10.78 -13.44 6.14
CA SER A 48 10.67 -14.55 7.10
C SER A 48 11.75 -14.47 8.18
N SER A 49 13.01 -14.17 7.82
CA SER A 49 14.10 -13.97 8.77
C SER A 49 13.82 -12.80 9.73
N THR A 50 13.27 -11.70 9.20
CA THR A 50 12.89 -10.55 10.03
C THR A 50 11.78 -10.92 11.01
N PHE A 51 10.71 -11.58 10.55
CA PHE A 51 9.62 -12.02 11.42
C PHE A 51 10.11 -12.96 12.53
N GLN A 52 11.01 -13.88 12.21
CA GLN A 52 11.60 -14.79 13.20
C GLN A 52 12.42 -14.04 14.28
N LYS A 53 13.22 -13.04 13.88
CA LYS A 53 13.98 -12.21 14.82
C LYS A 53 13.07 -11.33 15.67
N MET A 54 12.02 -10.76 15.08
CA MET A 54 11.05 -9.93 15.79
C MET A 54 10.29 -10.71 16.87
N SER A 55 9.97 -11.98 16.64
CA SER A 55 9.24 -12.79 17.63
C SER A 55 9.99 -12.93 18.97
N ALA A 56 11.31 -12.74 18.97
CA ALA A 56 12.16 -12.73 20.16
C ALA A 56 12.48 -11.32 20.69
N ASP A 57 11.97 -10.25 20.04
CA ASP A 57 12.25 -8.88 20.46
C ASP A 57 11.44 -8.49 21.71
N PRO A 58 12.08 -8.09 22.82
CA PRO A 58 11.38 -7.76 24.06
C PRO A 58 10.46 -6.55 23.94
N GLU A 59 10.76 -5.60 23.04
CA GLU A 59 9.88 -4.46 22.80
C GLU A 59 8.59 -4.87 22.11
N LEU A 60 8.64 -5.83 21.18
CA LEU A 60 7.44 -6.37 20.56
C LEU A 60 6.57 -7.11 21.60
N ALA A 61 7.18 -7.91 22.47
CA ALA A 61 6.47 -8.58 23.55
C ALA A 61 5.79 -7.56 24.48
N LYS A 62 6.48 -6.47 24.82
CA LYS A 62 5.92 -5.38 25.62
C LYS A 62 4.73 -4.70 24.92
N LEU A 63 4.84 -4.42 23.62
CA LEU A 63 3.74 -3.85 22.83
C LEU A 63 2.49 -4.73 22.84
N PHE A 64 2.66 -6.06 22.75
CA PHE A 64 1.53 -7.00 22.85
C PHE A 64 0.88 -7.00 24.23
N MET A 65 1.67 -6.95 25.31
CA MET A 65 1.13 -6.83 26.67
C MET A 65 0.39 -5.51 26.88
N GLU A 66 0.97 -4.39 26.44
CA GLU A 66 0.33 -3.09 26.52
C GLU A 66 -0.99 -3.04 25.76
N ARG A 67 -1.04 -3.69 24.58
CA ARG A 67 -2.27 -3.80 23.80
C ARG A 67 -3.34 -4.62 24.52
N ALA A 68 -2.96 -5.74 25.15
CA ALA A 68 -3.89 -6.58 25.88
C ALA A 68 -4.49 -5.85 27.10
N LEU A 69 -3.70 -5.03 27.79
CA LEU A 69 -4.14 -4.28 28.97
C LEU A 69 -4.92 -3.00 28.63
N ASN A 70 -4.56 -2.32 27.54
CA ASN A 70 -5.16 -1.06 27.13
C ASN A 70 -5.20 -0.98 25.60
N PRO A 71 -6.20 -1.57 24.93
CA PRO A 71 -6.32 -1.55 23.49
C PRO A 71 -6.52 -0.12 22.99
N ALA A 72 -5.78 0.27 21.93
CA ALA A 72 -5.86 1.58 21.29
C ALA A 72 -6.62 1.55 19.96
N GLY A 73 -7.05 0.37 19.53
CA GLY A 73 -7.79 0.11 18.30
C GLY A 73 -7.61 -1.34 17.84
N ASP A 74 -8.32 -1.70 16.79
CA ASP A 74 -8.23 -3.01 16.16
C ASP A 74 -7.01 -3.08 15.23
N ILE A 75 -6.43 -4.26 15.10
CA ILE A 75 -5.33 -4.53 14.17
C ILE A 75 -5.79 -5.63 13.23
N THR A 76 -5.70 -5.37 11.94
CA THR A 76 -5.93 -6.34 10.88
C THR A 76 -4.62 -6.73 10.19
N GLY A 77 -4.56 -7.93 9.63
CA GLY A 77 -3.36 -8.46 9.01
C GLY A 77 -2.44 -9.19 10.01
N PRO A 78 -1.16 -9.43 9.66
CA PRO A 78 -0.51 -8.92 8.45
C PRO A 78 -0.92 -9.67 7.18
N ASP A 79 -1.13 -8.93 6.12
CA ASP A 79 -1.21 -9.48 4.77
C ASP A 79 0.16 -9.41 4.09
N ILE A 80 0.47 -10.41 3.26
CA ILE A 80 1.73 -10.48 2.52
C ILE A 80 1.45 -10.32 1.04
N PHE A 81 2.13 -9.37 0.43
CA PHE A 81 2.03 -9.05 -1.00
C PHE A 81 3.37 -9.22 -1.70
N ARG A 82 3.30 -9.42 -3.01
CA ARG A 82 4.46 -9.29 -3.91
C ARG A 82 4.24 -8.11 -4.86
N SER A 83 5.28 -7.34 -5.12
CA SER A 83 5.30 -6.39 -6.24
C SER A 83 5.28 -7.19 -7.54
N VAL A 84 4.39 -6.82 -8.46
CA VAL A 84 4.25 -7.42 -9.79
C VAL A 84 4.51 -6.40 -10.90
N TYR A 85 4.49 -5.10 -10.57
CA TYR A 85 4.84 -4.00 -11.46
C TYR A 85 5.26 -2.76 -10.65
N GLY A 86 6.23 -1.99 -11.14
CA GLY A 86 6.68 -0.73 -10.56
C GLY A 86 7.31 -0.89 -9.19
N GLU A 87 8.64 -0.91 -9.15
CA GLU A 87 9.40 -1.04 -7.90
C GLU A 87 9.07 0.08 -6.88
N PRO A 88 8.99 -0.24 -5.59
CA PRO A 88 8.88 0.77 -4.56
C PRO A 88 10.09 1.70 -4.59
N PRO A 89 9.92 3.04 -4.59
CA PRO A 89 11.05 3.95 -4.58
C PRO A 89 11.83 3.82 -3.26
N GLU A 90 13.15 4.02 -3.31
CA GLU A 90 14.01 4.02 -2.13
C GLU A 90 13.54 5.08 -1.11
N LYS A 91 13.34 6.32 -1.59
CA LYS A 91 12.73 7.38 -0.80
C LYS A 91 11.21 7.28 -0.89
N PRO A 92 10.49 7.09 0.22
CA PRO A 92 9.04 6.97 0.19
C PRO A 92 8.36 8.24 -0.31
N SER A 93 7.32 8.08 -1.11
CA SER A 93 6.49 9.21 -1.55
C SER A 93 5.62 9.71 -0.41
N PRO A 94 5.54 11.04 -0.20
CA PRO A 94 4.75 11.63 0.89
C PRO A 94 3.25 11.32 0.80
N ILE A 95 2.71 11.27 -0.42
CA ILE A 95 1.28 11.07 -0.67
C ILE A 95 1.09 9.88 -1.61
N LEU A 96 0.17 9.02 -1.24
CA LEU A 96 -0.24 7.86 -2.03
C LEU A 96 -1.75 7.85 -2.24
N ILE A 97 -2.18 7.44 -3.43
CA ILE A 97 -3.53 6.93 -3.63
C ILE A 97 -3.42 5.42 -3.83
N GLY A 98 -4.14 4.66 -3.02
CA GLY A 98 -4.26 3.21 -3.16
C GLY A 98 -5.65 2.84 -3.69
N ARG A 99 -5.70 2.03 -4.75
CA ARG A 99 -6.93 1.44 -5.27
C ARG A 99 -6.83 -0.08 -5.27
N GLY A 100 -7.84 -0.73 -4.72
CA GLY A 100 -7.96 -2.19 -4.72
C GLY A 100 -9.07 -2.63 -5.68
N TYR A 101 -8.70 -3.44 -6.65
CA TYR A 101 -9.61 -4.07 -7.59
C TYR A 101 -9.76 -5.54 -7.27
N HIS A 102 -10.99 -6.01 -7.17
CA HIS A 102 -11.27 -7.44 -7.22
C HIS A 102 -11.21 -7.89 -8.68
N VAL A 103 -10.22 -8.73 -8.99
CA VAL A 103 -9.91 -9.18 -10.35
C VAL A 103 -9.98 -10.71 -10.38
N PRO A 104 -10.97 -11.31 -11.07
CA PRO A 104 -11.05 -12.76 -11.21
C PRO A 104 -9.73 -13.32 -11.77
N ARG A 105 -9.30 -14.48 -11.27
CA ARG A 105 -7.98 -15.08 -11.60
C ARG A 105 -7.69 -15.17 -13.11
N GLY A 106 -8.73 -15.48 -13.91
CA GLY A 106 -8.61 -15.53 -15.37
C GLY A 106 -8.37 -14.18 -16.05
N LYS A 107 -8.58 -13.07 -15.35
CA LYS A 107 -8.43 -11.69 -15.86
C LYS A 107 -7.17 -10.97 -15.35
N VAL A 108 -6.45 -11.57 -14.40
CA VAL A 108 -5.28 -10.95 -13.76
C VAL A 108 -4.20 -10.57 -14.78
N LYS A 109 -3.92 -11.46 -15.75
CA LYS A 109 -2.92 -11.20 -16.79
C LYS A 109 -3.29 -10.00 -17.64
N ASP A 110 -4.56 -9.90 -18.05
CA ASP A 110 -5.06 -8.81 -18.90
C ASP A 110 -5.07 -7.49 -18.15
N MET A 111 -5.48 -7.50 -16.86
CA MET A 111 -5.44 -6.31 -16.01
C MET A 111 -4.00 -5.83 -15.79
N LEU A 112 -3.07 -6.73 -15.52
CA LEU A 112 -1.66 -6.39 -15.32
C LEU A 112 -1.00 -5.88 -16.61
N ALA A 113 -1.41 -6.36 -17.77
CA ALA A 113 -0.92 -5.88 -19.06
C ALA A 113 -1.23 -4.40 -19.35
N MET A 114 -2.19 -3.80 -18.62
CA MET A 114 -2.49 -2.37 -18.72
C MET A 114 -1.54 -1.47 -17.91
N ALA A 115 -0.75 -2.04 -17.00
CA ALA A 115 0.09 -1.26 -16.09
C ALA A 115 1.13 -0.38 -16.80
N PRO A 116 1.82 -0.81 -17.90
CA PRO A 116 2.75 0.05 -18.63
C PRO A 116 2.08 1.28 -19.26
N GLU A 117 0.87 1.13 -19.79
CA GLU A 117 0.10 2.23 -20.39
C GLU A 117 -0.34 3.23 -19.31
N LEU A 118 -0.84 2.72 -18.18
CA LEU A 118 -1.18 3.55 -17.02
C LEU A 118 0.03 4.30 -16.47
N GLU A 119 1.19 3.64 -16.36
CA GLU A 119 2.43 4.29 -15.93
C GLU A 119 2.87 5.38 -16.90
N ALA A 120 2.76 5.15 -18.21
CA ALA A 120 3.11 6.14 -19.21
C ALA A 120 2.27 7.42 -19.10
N LEU A 121 0.99 7.29 -18.75
CA LEU A 121 0.12 8.44 -18.48
C LEU A 121 0.54 9.17 -17.21
N PHE A 122 0.79 8.47 -16.12
CA PHE A 122 1.17 9.09 -14.85
C PHE A 122 2.58 9.71 -14.90
N LYS A 123 3.49 9.21 -15.73
CA LYS A 123 4.78 9.85 -15.99
C LYS A 123 4.65 11.23 -16.62
N LYS A 124 3.60 11.50 -17.41
CA LYS A 124 3.35 12.85 -17.98
C LYS A 124 3.01 13.91 -16.92
N VAL A 125 2.65 13.46 -15.72
CA VAL A 125 2.36 14.30 -14.55
C VAL A 125 3.33 14.02 -13.40
N ASP A 126 4.57 13.65 -13.70
CA ASP A 126 5.67 13.40 -12.76
C ASP A 126 5.32 12.40 -11.63
N SER A 127 4.40 11.51 -11.91
CA SER A 127 3.95 10.48 -10.96
C SER A 127 4.38 9.09 -11.42
N SER A 128 4.36 8.14 -10.49
CA SER A 128 4.63 6.73 -10.78
C SER A 128 3.57 5.84 -10.16
N ILE A 129 3.49 4.63 -10.66
CA ILE A 129 2.58 3.63 -10.11
C ILE A 129 3.36 2.42 -9.55
N GLY A 130 2.66 1.61 -8.78
CA GLY A 130 3.10 0.28 -8.38
C GLY A 130 1.90 -0.63 -8.28
N VAL A 131 2.09 -1.90 -8.64
CA VAL A 131 1.04 -2.92 -8.53
C VAL A 131 1.54 -4.04 -7.65
N VAL A 132 0.72 -4.42 -6.67
CA VAL A 132 1.00 -5.55 -5.78
C VAL A 132 -0.15 -6.54 -5.80
N MET A 133 0.18 -7.81 -5.63
CA MET A 133 -0.78 -8.90 -5.52
C MET A 133 -0.58 -9.68 -4.22
N PRO A 134 -1.66 -10.20 -3.63
CA PRO A 134 -1.58 -10.98 -2.41
C PRO A 134 -0.85 -12.31 -2.62
N VAL A 135 -0.09 -12.69 -1.61
CA VAL A 135 0.51 -14.02 -1.45
C VAL A 135 -0.12 -14.73 -0.26
N ILE A 136 -0.34 -14.00 0.83
CA ILE A 136 -1.11 -14.43 2.01
C ILE A 136 -2.01 -13.26 2.38
N ALA A 137 -3.31 -13.41 2.17
CA ALA A 137 -4.33 -12.42 2.52
C ALA A 137 -5.70 -13.08 2.59
N ALA A 138 -6.67 -12.38 3.14
CA ALA A 138 -8.06 -12.88 3.23
C ALA A 138 -8.71 -13.00 1.84
N ASP A 139 -8.38 -12.11 0.90
CA ASP A 139 -8.86 -12.15 -0.49
C ASP A 139 -7.68 -12.20 -1.47
N HIS A 140 -7.55 -13.34 -2.18
CA HIS A 140 -6.51 -13.57 -3.16
C HIS A 140 -6.83 -13.02 -4.57
N GLU A 141 -8.00 -12.49 -4.80
CA GLU A 141 -8.41 -11.87 -6.06
C GLU A 141 -8.28 -10.34 -6.03
N MET A 142 -7.80 -9.77 -4.91
CA MET A 142 -7.51 -8.34 -4.82
C MET A 142 -6.17 -7.99 -5.46
N MET A 143 -6.20 -7.07 -6.42
CA MET A 143 -5.02 -6.41 -6.99
C MET A 143 -4.99 -4.97 -6.49
N TYR A 144 -3.86 -4.54 -5.93
CA TYR A 144 -3.73 -3.16 -5.43
C TYR A 144 -2.81 -2.35 -6.33
N ILE A 145 -3.28 -1.19 -6.74
CA ILE A 145 -2.53 -0.20 -7.51
C ILE A 145 -2.25 0.99 -6.60
N THR A 146 -1.01 1.42 -6.53
CA THR A 146 -0.57 2.59 -5.78
C THR A 146 -0.09 3.66 -6.74
N TYR A 147 -0.64 4.86 -6.63
CA TYR A 147 -0.20 6.07 -7.32
C TYR A 147 0.59 6.92 -6.34
N ARG A 148 1.74 7.47 -6.78
CA ARG A 148 2.73 8.12 -5.91
C ARG A 148 2.89 9.57 -6.28
N PHE A 149 2.77 10.46 -5.30
CA PHE A 149 2.84 11.91 -5.49
C PHE A 149 3.83 12.54 -4.50
N THR A 150 4.44 13.65 -4.89
CA THR A 150 5.44 14.37 -4.10
C THR A 150 4.82 15.35 -3.09
N SER A 151 3.55 15.73 -3.28
CA SER A 151 2.78 16.61 -2.37
C SER A 151 1.27 16.47 -2.62
N MET A 152 0.46 17.07 -1.76
CA MET A 152 -1.00 17.19 -1.95
C MET A 152 -1.34 18.03 -3.18
N ASP A 153 -0.63 19.15 -3.40
CA ASP A 153 -0.85 20.02 -4.57
C ASP A 153 -0.52 19.28 -5.86
N HIS A 154 0.61 18.52 -5.86
CA HIS A 154 0.97 17.69 -6.99
C HIS A 154 -0.11 16.62 -7.28
N MET A 155 -0.61 15.95 -6.25
CA MET A 155 -1.69 14.98 -6.39
C MET A 155 -2.95 15.64 -7.00
N GLY A 156 -3.36 16.80 -6.49
CA GLY A 156 -4.52 17.55 -7.01
C GLY A 156 -4.37 17.86 -8.50
N SER A 157 -3.27 18.51 -8.89
CA SER A 157 -2.98 18.86 -10.28
C SER A 157 -2.92 17.65 -11.21
N ALA A 158 -2.32 16.55 -10.75
CA ALA A 158 -2.26 15.30 -11.50
C ALA A 158 -3.65 14.69 -11.72
N LEU A 159 -4.51 14.70 -10.70
CA LEU A 159 -5.87 14.20 -10.79
C LEU A 159 -6.71 15.04 -11.75
N ASP A 160 -6.63 16.38 -11.70
CA ASP A 160 -7.33 17.27 -12.63
C ASP A 160 -6.94 16.93 -14.07
N THR A 161 -5.62 16.77 -14.33
CA THR A 161 -5.13 16.37 -15.67
C THR A 161 -5.65 14.99 -16.09
N MET A 162 -5.69 14.01 -15.18
CA MET A 162 -6.14 12.65 -15.51
C MET A 162 -7.65 12.59 -15.76
N VAL A 163 -8.45 13.34 -15.02
CA VAL A 163 -9.92 13.37 -15.21
C VAL A 163 -10.29 13.85 -16.62
N GLU A 164 -9.54 14.79 -17.18
CA GLU A 164 -9.78 15.31 -18.54
C GLU A 164 -9.09 14.47 -19.63
N ASN A 165 -8.22 13.51 -19.27
CA ASN A 165 -7.45 12.73 -20.23
C ASN A 165 -8.26 11.56 -20.80
N GLN A 166 -8.54 11.57 -22.11
CA GLN A 166 -9.35 10.54 -22.77
C GLN A 166 -8.70 9.15 -22.72
N ASP A 167 -7.36 9.06 -22.84
CA ASP A 167 -6.66 7.76 -22.77
C ASP A 167 -6.81 7.15 -21.38
N PHE A 168 -6.74 7.98 -20.33
CA PHE A 168 -7.00 7.53 -18.96
C PHE A 168 -8.43 7.05 -18.77
N GLN A 169 -9.43 7.75 -19.30
CA GLN A 169 -10.84 7.34 -19.24
C GLN A 169 -11.07 5.99 -19.96
N ASN A 170 -10.42 5.81 -21.11
CA ASN A 170 -10.47 4.55 -21.86
C ASN A 170 -9.85 3.39 -21.05
N LEU A 171 -8.73 3.64 -20.36
CA LEU A 171 -8.10 2.64 -19.46
C LEU A 171 -9.02 2.28 -18.30
N ILE A 172 -9.68 3.25 -17.67
CA ILE A 172 -10.62 2.98 -16.56
C ILE A 172 -11.81 2.16 -17.07
N THR A 173 -12.34 2.47 -18.23
CA THR A 173 -13.42 1.70 -18.85
C THR A 173 -13.01 0.24 -19.07
N LYS A 174 -11.83 0.02 -19.64
CA LYS A 174 -11.27 -1.33 -19.85
C LYS A 174 -10.99 -2.05 -18.52
N ALA A 175 -10.49 -1.35 -17.51
CA ALA A 175 -10.27 -1.92 -16.18
C ALA A 175 -11.58 -2.41 -15.55
N ASN A 176 -12.68 -1.69 -15.74
CA ASN A 176 -14.00 -2.06 -15.23
C ASN A 176 -14.59 -3.32 -15.91
N GLU A 177 -14.13 -3.67 -17.12
CA GLU A 177 -14.47 -4.94 -17.78
C GLU A 177 -13.69 -6.13 -17.20
N LEU A 178 -12.53 -5.87 -16.62
CA LEU A 178 -11.61 -6.88 -16.10
C LEU A 178 -11.76 -7.12 -14.60
N GLY A 179 -12.19 -6.12 -13.85
CA GLY A 179 -12.33 -6.19 -12.41
C GLY A 179 -13.25 -5.14 -11.85
N THR A 180 -13.51 -5.21 -10.54
CA THR A 180 -14.37 -4.26 -9.84
C THR A 180 -13.54 -3.49 -8.81
N LEU A 181 -13.59 -2.16 -8.87
CA LEU A 181 -12.99 -1.30 -7.83
C LEU A 181 -13.73 -1.54 -6.50
N LYS A 182 -13.04 -2.02 -5.50
CA LYS A 182 -13.58 -2.35 -4.17
C LYS A 182 -13.07 -1.42 -3.09
N MET A 183 -11.91 -0.79 -3.28
CA MET A 183 -11.30 0.07 -2.28
C MET A 183 -10.58 1.23 -2.97
N SER A 184 -10.75 2.43 -2.42
CA SER A 184 -9.96 3.60 -2.81
C SER A 184 -9.65 4.42 -1.57
N ARG A 185 -8.39 4.80 -1.38
CA ARG A 185 -7.95 5.59 -0.23
C ARG A 185 -6.79 6.50 -0.55
N MET A 186 -6.78 7.66 0.09
CA MET A 186 -5.67 8.59 0.09
C MET A 186 -4.87 8.44 1.38
N MET A 187 -3.55 8.39 1.28
CA MET A 187 -2.65 8.14 2.41
C MET A 187 -1.52 9.15 2.43
N SER A 188 -1.14 9.61 3.61
CA SER A 188 0.02 10.46 3.84
C SER A 188 1.08 9.74 4.68
N LEU A 189 2.34 9.86 4.28
CA LEU A 189 3.49 9.36 5.05
C LEU A 189 3.62 10.13 6.36
N MET A 190 3.97 9.42 7.44
CA MET A 190 4.11 9.98 8.78
C MET A 190 5.57 10.15 9.21
#